data_a543a5bf5a2de21386e90eab8a8d7be6
#
_entry.id   a543a5bf5a2de21386e90eab8a8d7be6
#
_cell.length_a   1.000
_cell.length_b   1.000
_cell.length_c   1.000
_cell.angle_alpha   90.00
_cell.angle_beta   90.00
_cell.angle_gamma   90.00
#
_symmetry.space_group_name_H-M   'P 1'
#
loop_
_entity.id
_entity.type
_entity.pdbx_description
1 polymer ?
#
loop_
_entity_poly.entity_id
_entity_poly.type
_entity_poly.pdbx_seq_one_letter_code
_entity_poly.pdbx_strand_id
1 'polypeptide(L)'
;MRHLVPVLGLSLALAGCATQLDAPRASAPDALTSHISADSLRGHLSFLSSDLLEGRGTPSRGVDLAAEYIAAQFRRAGLEAAGDDGYYQTANWQYAKRGEKDITLTVTAGGKTIEVPVGGASANFVDPVALGNTPAVFMPWQAALDDKGAADGKVLVVPAAAIPGAAGVLKSKLQSKPALVVMIDRERRHGRTQGGWLIDPSQPVAKNGPPVVLLHAVDVAATLEQGGASIAAKVVAPTVSPVKLRNVIGVLRGSDPQLKNSYVMLSAHYDHLGIRDGEIYNGANDDGSGTVSMIEIAAAMAAQKERPRRSIVFVALFGEELGLLGSRYYAKHPVFPLKDTVMNLNLEQLGRTDDSEGAQVSSATMTGFDYSTVGTTLQRAAGRTGIRFWKHPTNSDRYFARSDNQALADAGVPAHTLAVAFGFPDYHGKDDTWDKIDYDNMARVNRMIALALQDIANDAAKPAWTDVPNAAKYREAARALHAAP
;
A
#
# COMPACT_ATOMS: atom_id res chain seq x y z
N MET A 1 -87.42 -18.63 60.86
CA MET A 1 -87.96 -18.56 59.54
C MET A 1 -87.48 -17.25 58.90
N ARG A 2 -86.37 -17.27 58.16
CA ARG A 2 -85.88 -16.11 57.41
C ARG A 2 -85.32 -16.64 56.09
N HIS A 3 -85.97 -16.21 55.04
CA HIS A 3 -85.63 -16.55 53.66
C HIS A 3 -84.35 -15.77 53.24
N LEU A 4 -83.34 -16.51 52.76
CA LEU A 4 -82.16 -15.93 52.03
C LEU A 4 -82.42 -16.11 50.55
N VAL A 5 -82.33 -14.99 49.79
CA VAL A 5 -82.35 -14.94 48.36
C VAL A 5 -80.88 -14.85 47.88
N PRO A 6 -80.42 -15.65 46.91
CA PRO A 6 -79.06 -15.45 46.36
C PRO A 6 -79.09 -14.42 45.24
N VAL A 7 -78.15 -13.46 45.33
CA VAL A 7 -77.84 -12.47 44.29
C VAL A 7 -76.87 -13.11 43.34
N LEU A 8 -77.27 -13.22 42.07
CA LEU A 8 -76.43 -13.66 40.98
C LEU A 8 -75.55 -12.45 40.45
N GLY A 9 -74.27 -12.48 40.70
CA GLY A 9 -73.34 -11.49 40.20
C GLY A 9 -72.86 -11.87 38.76
N LEU A 10 -73.20 -11.01 37.76
CA LEU A 10 -72.81 -11.15 36.41
C LEU A 10 -71.40 -10.46 36.21
N SER A 11 -70.34 -11.28 36.09
CA SER A 11 -68.96 -10.78 35.81
C SER A 11 -68.75 -10.61 34.32
N LEU A 12 -68.71 -9.38 33.82
CA LEU A 12 -68.26 -9.06 32.45
C LEU A 12 -66.77 -9.23 32.38
N ALA A 13 -66.30 -10.24 31.63
CA ALA A 13 -64.90 -10.36 31.24
C ALA A 13 -64.60 -9.45 30.01
N LEU A 14 -63.88 -8.37 30.24
CA LEU A 14 -63.31 -7.57 29.16
C LEU A 14 -62.04 -8.30 28.64
N ALA A 15 -62.17 -8.93 27.46
CA ALA A 15 -61.04 -9.44 26.71
C ALA A 15 -60.28 -8.26 26.06
N GLY A 16 -59.23 -7.76 26.70
CA GLY A 16 -58.28 -6.83 26.13
C GLY A 16 -57.39 -7.54 25.11
N CYS A 17 -57.61 -7.29 23.81
CA CYS A 17 -56.61 -7.62 22.78
C CYS A 17 -55.35 -6.76 23.01
N ALA A 18 -54.36 -7.32 23.72
CA ALA A 18 -53.01 -6.80 23.73
C ALA A 18 -52.39 -7.11 22.37
N THR A 19 -52.32 -6.14 21.45
CA THR A 19 -51.45 -6.22 20.29
C THR A 19 -50.01 -6.24 20.81
N GLN A 20 -49.43 -7.43 20.87
CA GLN A 20 -47.99 -7.59 21.04
C GLN A 20 -47.35 -6.94 19.82
N LEU A 21 -46.74 -5.75 20.00
CA LEU A 21 -45.78 -5.20 19.05
C LEU A 21 -44.60 -6.18 19.02
N ASP A 22 -44.53 -6.98 17.97
CA ASP A 22 -43.37 -7.80 17.71
C ASP A 22 -42.15 -6.86 17.67
N ALA A 23 -41.27 -6.98 18.66
CA ALA A 23 -39.94 -6.39 18.58
C ALA A 23 -39.30 -6.87 17.29
N PRO A 24 -38.62 -5.99 16.52
CA PRO A 24 -38.00 -6.42 15.28
C PRO A 24 -37.10 -7.63 15.58
N ARG A 25 -37.48 -8.79 15.04
CA ARG A 25 -36.65 -9.98 15.07
C ARG A 25 -35.31 -9.57 14.50
N ALA A 26 -34.24 -9.67 15.29
CA ALA A 26 -32.88 -9.59 14.77
C ALA A 26 -32.83 -10.55 13.57
N SER A 27 -32.67 -10.01 12.38
CA SER A 27 -32.47 -10.79 11.15
C SER A 27 -31.34 -11.77 11.43
N ALA A 28 -31.53 -13.06 11.06
CA ALA A 28 -30.48 -14.04 11.15
C ALA A 28 -29.21 -13.44 10.50
N PRO A 29 -28.03 -13.66 11.08
CA PRO A 29 -26.80 -13.13 10.50
C PRO A 29 -26.74 -13.53 9.02
N ASP A 30 -26.47 -12.58 8.14
CA ASP A 30 -26.26 -12.84 6.73
C ASP A 30 -25.19 -13.94 6.60
N ALA A 31 -25.47 -14.96 5.78
CA ALA A 31 -24.55 -16.08 5.59
C ALA A 31 -23.13 -15.61 5.21
N LEU A 32 -23.02 -14.50 4.47
CA LEU A 32 -21.75 -13.87 4.12
C LEU A 32 -21.00 -13.37 5.35
N THR A 33 -21.67 -12.60 6.21
CA THR A 33 -21.04 -11.94 7.36
C THR A 33 -20.71 -12.92 8.49
N SER A 34 -21.41 -14.07 8.58
CA SER A 34 -21.16 -15.10 9.58
C SER A 34 -19.83 -15.84 9.40
N HIS A 35 -19.27 -15.86 8.19
CA HIS A 35 -17.97 -16.48 7.92
C HIS A 35 -16.79 -15.63 8.42
N ILE A 36 -16.96 -14.32 8.59
CA ILE A 36 -15.89 -13.41 8.98
C ILE A 36 -15.76 -13.36 10.49
N SER A 37 -14.65 -13.85 11.04
CA SER A 37 -14.44 -13.95 12.49
C SER A 37 -13.13 -13.31 12.95
N ALA A 38 -13.11 -12.81 14.17
CA ALA A 38 -11.91 -12.27 14.82
C ALA A 38 -10.82 -13.33 14.98
N ASP A 39 -11.19 -14.58 15.31
CA ASP A 39 -10.23 -15.67 15.51
C ASP A 39 -9.57 -16.11 14.20
N SER A 40 -10.30 -16.14 13.09
CA SER A 40 -9.73 -16.44 11.77
C SER A 40 -8.72 -15.36 11.36
N LEU A 41 -9.09 -14.08 11.52
CA LEU A 41 -8.20 -12.95 11.25
C LEU A 41 -6.93 -13.00 12.10
N ARG A 42 -7.06 -13.31 13.40
CA ARG A 42 -5.92 -13.48 14.31
C ARG A 42 -5.03 -14.64 13.88
N GLY A 43 -5.61 -15.76 13.48
CA GLY A 43 -4.86 -16.93 12.98
C GLY A 43 -4.03 -16.60 11.75
N HIS A 44 -4.60 -15.90 10.77
CA HIS A 44 -3.88 -15.47 9.58
C HIS A 44 -2.77 -14.46 9.92
N LEU A 45 -3.10 -13.44 10.72
CA LEU A 45 -2.19 -12.33 10.97
C LEU A 45 -1.01 -12.73 11.87
N SER A 46 -1.23 -13.56 12.89
CA SER A 46 -0.16 -14.07 13.75
C SER A 46 0.91 -14.85 12.97
N PHE A 47 0.55 -15.46 11.83
CA PHE A 47 1.52 -16.05 10.91
C PHE A 47 2.17 -15.00 10.02
N LEU A 48 1.39 -14.17 9.29
CA LEU A 48 1.93 -13.22 8.32
C LEU A 48 2.82 -12.14 8.95
N SER A 49 2.58 -11.76 10.20
CA SER A 49 3.42 -10.82 10.94
C SER A 49 4.30 -11.47 12.01
N SER A 50 4.57 -12.78 11.88
CA SER A 50 5.54 -13.45 12.74
C SER A 50 6.99 -13.11 12.34
N ASP A 51 7.90 -13.21 13.30
CA ASP A 51 9.35 -13.02 13.07
C ASP A 51 9.93 -14.00 12.03
N LEU A 52 9.26 -15.15 11.81
CA LEU A 52 9.67 -16.13 10.79
C LEU A 52 9.63 -15.57 9.36
N LEU A 53 8.81 -14.54 9.11
CA LEU A 53 8.72 -13.88 7.82
C LEU A 53 9.61 -12.63 7.73
N GLU A 54 10.44 -12.37 8.75
CA GLU A 54 11.47 -11.33 8.73
C GLU A 54 10.93 -9.96 8.26
N GLY A 55 9.69 -9.63 8.64
CA GLY A 55 9.02 -8.39 8.26
C GLY A 55 8.70 -8.25 6.77
N ARG A 56 8.70 -9.33 6.01
CA ARG A 56 8.26 -9.41 4.60
C ARG A 56 8.86 -8.36 3.66
N GLY A 57 10.12 -7.96 3.89
CA GLY A 57 10.79 -6.96 3.06
C GLY A 57 10.90 -7.42 1.59
N THR A 58 10.74 -6.53 0.65
CA THR A 58 10.83 -6.81 -0.80
C THR A 58 12.24 -6.45 -1.33
N PRO A 59 13.01 -7.38 -1.93
CA PRO A 59 12.77 -8.83 -1.99
C PRO A 59 13.35 -9.55 -0.75
N SER A 60 12.69 -10.59 -0.29
CA SER A 60 13.21 -11.47 0.76
C SER A 60 12.55 -12.84 0.72
N ARG A 61 13.13 -13.79 1.47
CA ARG A 61 12.47 -15.08 1.70
C ARG A 61 11.13 -14.91 2.43
N GLY A 62 11.02 -13.93 3.33
CA GLY A 62 9.79 -13.66 4.09
C GLY A 62 8.63 -13.24 3.19
N VAL A 63 8.88 -12.35 2.21
CA VAL A 63 7.84 -11.94 1.25
C VAL A 63 7.46 -13.09 0.31
N ASP A 64 8.39 -13.97 -0.07
CA ASP A 64 8.08 -15.16 -0.88
C ASP A 64 7.19 -16.14 -0.09
N LEU A 65 7.48 -16.38 1.19
CA LEU A 65 6.66 -17.22 2.07
C LEU A 65 5.25 -16.65 2.26
N ALA A 66 5.13 -15.32 2.39
CA ALA A 66 3.84 -14.65 2.46
C ALA A 66 3.03 -14.85 1.16
N ALA A 67 3.66 -14.71 -0.01
CA ALA A 67 3.02 -14.96 -1.31
C ALA A 67 2.49 -16.41 -1.43
N GLU A 68 3.29 -17.40 -1.04
CA GLU A 68 2.88 -18.82 -1.02
C GLU A 68 1.71 -19.07 -0.06
N TYR A 69 1.75 -18.43 1.12
CA TYR A 69 0.66 -18.52 2.10
C TYR A 69 -0.65 -17.95 1.54
N ILE A 70 -0.62 -16.78 0.94
CA ILE A 70 -1.81 -16.14 0.35
C ILE A 70 -2.37 -17.01 -0.77
N ALA A 71 -1.51 -17.51 -1.67
CA ALA A 71 -1.93 -18.42 -2.75
C ALA A 71 -2.56 -19.71 -2.21
N ALA A 72 -2.03 -20.26 -1.11
CA ALA A 72 -2.61 -21.42 -0.45
C ALA A 72 -4.01 -21.12 0.14
N GLN A 73 -4.22 -19.92 0.73
CA GLN A 73 -5.52 -19.51 1.23
C GLN A 73 -6.54 -19.29 0.09
N PHE A 74 -6.12 -18.67 -1.01
CA PHE A 74 -6.97 -18.52 -2.19
C PHE A 74 -7.38 -19.89 -2.78
N ARG A 75 -6.43 -20.83 -2.85
CA ARG A 75 -6.71 -22.22 -3.27
C ARG A 75 -7.68 -22.91 -2.31
N ARG A 76 -7.48 -22.77 -0.99
CA ARG A 76 -8.38 -23.32 0.04
C ARG A 76 -9.80 -22.76 -0.08
N ALA A 77 -9.93 -21.48 -0.41
CA ALA A 77 -11.21 -20.82 -0.64
C ALA A 77 -11.88 -21.24 -1.97
N GLY A 78 -11.20 -21.96 -2.84
CA GLY A 78 -11.73 -22.38 -4.16
C GLY A 78 -11.77 -21.24 -5.17
N LEU A 79 -10.94 -20.23 -5.04
CA LEU A 79 -10.76 -19.21 -6.07
C LEU A 79 -10.04 -19.79 -7.29
N GLU A 80 -10.36 -19.29 -8.47
CA GLU A 80 -9.61 -19.62 -9.69
C GLU A 80 -8.27 -18.89 -9.68
N ALA A 81 -7.20 -19.59 -10.09
CA ALA A 81 -5.90 -18.98 -10.33
C ALA A 81 -5.96 -18.11 -11.59
N ALA A 82 -5.40 -16.90 -11.53
CA ALA A 82 -5.47 -15.94 -12.63
C ALA A 82 -4.12 -15.30 -13.00
N GLY A 83 -3.03 -15.74 -12.42
CA GLY A 83 -1.69 -15.29 -12.79
C GLY A 83 -1.11 -16.01 -14.02
N ASP A 84 0.10 -15.60 -14.40
CA ASP A 84 0.89 -16.24 -15.45
C ASP A 84 1.55 -17.56 -15.00
N ASP A 85 1.68 -17.76 -13.69
CA ASP A 85 2.17 -18.98 -13.03
C ASP A 85 1.20 -19.38 -11.91
N GLY A 86 0.03 -19.87 -12.26
CA GLY A 86 -1.02 -20.21 -11.32
C GLY A 86 -1.64 -18.97 -10.69
N TYR A 87 -1.46 -18.78 -9.37
CA TYR A 87 -1.95 -17.59 -8.67
C TYR A 87 -1.00 -16.39 -8.79
N TYR A 88 0.18 -16.53 -9.40
CA TYR A 88 1.19 -15.50 -9.43
C TYR A 88 1.19 -14.73 -10.74
N GLN A 89 1.18 -13.41 -10.64
CA GLN A 89 1.61 -12.51 -11.71
C GLN A 89 3.05 -12.12 -11.42
N THR A 90 3.98 -12.57 -12.28
CA THR A 90 5.41 -12.52 -12.01
C THR A 90 6.12 -11.39 -12.73
N ALA A 91 6.71 -10.48 -11.97
CA ALA A 91 7.66 -9.50 -12.47
C ALA A 91 9.08 -10.06 -12.37
N ASN A 92 9.69 -10.36 -13.53
CA ASN A 92 11.06 -10.86 -13.62
C ASN A 92 12.04 -9.69 -13.64
N TRP A 93 12.48 -9.25 -12.47
CA TRP A 93 13.35 -8.09 -12.29
C TRP A 93 14.77 -8.51 -11.92
N GLN A 94 15.61 -7.52 -11.66
CA GLN A 94 16.97 -7.72 -11.15
C GLN A 94 17.08 -7.07 -9.78
N TYR A 95 17.89 -7.67 -8.93
CA TYR A 95 18.27 -7.14 -7.63
C TYR A 95 19.77 -6.83 -7.64
N ALA A 96 20.10 -5.56 -7.50
CA ALA A 96 21.47 -5.08 -7.42
C ALA A 96 21.86 -4.90 -5.96
N LYS A 97 22.98 -5.49 -5.55
CA LYS A 97 23.52 -5.40 -4.20
C LYS A 97 24.95 -4.89 -4.22
N ARG A 98 25.24 -3.93 -3.35
CA ARG A 98 26.60 -3.40 -3.14
C ARG A 98 26.96 -3.49 -1.68
N GLY A 99 28.18 -3.92 -1.36
CA GLY A 99 28.72 -3.93 -0.01
C GLY A 99 29.02 -2.51 0.47
N GLU A 100 28.96 -2.28 1.77
CA GLU A 100 29.30 -0.98 2.35
C GLU A 100 30.76 -0.56 2.05
N LYS A 101 31.67 -1.53 1.96
CA LYS A 101 33.09 -1.32 1.64
C LYS A 101 33.34 -1.04 0.14
N ASP A 102 32.34 -1.23 -0.70
CA ASP A 102 32.44 -1.01 -2.13
C ASP A 102 32.28 0.48 -2.52
N ILE A 103 32.02 1.35 -1.55
CA ILE A 103 31.96 2.79 -1.69
C ILE A 103 33.05 3.40 -0.81
N THR A 104 34.03 4.03 -1.43
CA THR A 104 35.04 4.81 -0.72
C THR A 104 35.06 6.25 -1.24
N LEU A 105 34.95 7.18 -0.31
CA LEU A 105 35.07 8.61 -0.58
C LEU A 105 36.14 9.20 0.33
N THR A 106 37.03 9.97 -0.25
CA THR A 106 38.06 10.69 0.49
C THR A 106 37.99 12.17 0.15
N VAL A 107 37.82 13.01 1.15
CA VAL A 107 37.70 14.46 1.03
C VAL A 107 39.00 15.09 1.48
N THR A 108 39.57 15.92 0.63
CA THR A 108 40.76 16.74 0.97
C THR A 108 40.38 18.22 0.96
N ALA A 109 40.58 18.87 2.09
CA ALA A 109 40.29 20.30 2.31
C ALA A 109 41.30 20.92 3.25
N GLY A 110 41.83 22.09 2.91
CA GLY A 110 42.81 22.79 3.74
C GLY A 110 44.09 21.97 4.06
N GLY A 111 44.49 21.09 3.13
CA GLY A 111 45.66 20.21 3.29
C GLY A 111 45.40 18.97 4.19
N LYS A 112 44.20 18.80 4.70
CA LYS A 112 43.79 17.63 5.48
C LYS A 112 42.95 16.67 4.64
N THR A 113 43.16 15.39 4.85
CA THR A 113 42.41 14.31 4.16
C THR A 113 41.52 13.59 5.20
N ILE A 114 40.24 13.45 4.87
CA ILE A 114 39.21 12.81 5.69
C ILE A 114 38.60 11.68 4.86
N GLU A 115 38.64 10.46 5.38
CA GLU A 115 37.95 9.32 4.78
C GLU A 115 36.50 9.27 5.29
N VAL A 116 35.55 9.04 4.37
CA VAL A 116 34.17 8.75 4.75
C VAL A 116 34.13 7.37 5.39
N PRO A 117 33.58 7.23 6.62
CA PRO A 117 33.52 5.94 7.30
C PRO A 117 32.65 4.95 6.51
N VAL A 118 32.91 3.65 6.68
CA VAL A 118 32.09 2.57 6.12
C VAL A 118 30.63 2.78 6.56
N GLY A 119 29.69 2.68 5.62
CA GLY A 119 28.26 2.99 5.87
C GLY A 119 27.95 4.50 5.92
N GLY A 120 28.95 5.38 5.82
CA GLY A 120 28.76 6.83 5.75
C GLY A 120 28.32 7.35 4.38
N ALA A 121 28.25 6.48 3.36
CA ALA A 121 27.74 6.80 2.02
C ALA A 121 26.98 5.62 1.42
N SER A 122 26.05 5.91 0.50
CA SER A 122 25.30 4.90 -0.26
C SER A 122 25.11 5.33 -1.72
N ALA A 123 24.86 4.37 -2.64
CA ALA A 123 24.68 4.62 -4.06
C ALA A 123 23.83 3.56 -4.75
N ASN A 124 22.90 3.99 -5.62
CA ASN A 124 21.95 3.15 -6.34
C ASN A 124 22.10 3.29 -7.87
N PHE A 125 23.30 3.03 -8.38
CA PHE A 125 23.59 2.98 -9.82
C PHE A 125 24.51 1.81 -10.15
N VAL A 126 24.50 1.34 -11.38
CA VAL A 126 25.19 0.09 -11.77
C VAL A 126 26.62 0.33 -12.20
N ASP A 127 26.87 1.39 -12.96
CA ASP A 127 28.19 1.67 -13.53
C ASP A 127 29.21 2.00 -12.43
N PRO A 128 30.44 1.49 -12.48
CA PRO A 128 31.46 1.83 -11.51
C PRO A 128 31.94 3.29 -11.67
N VAL A 129 32.36 3.90 -10.56
CA VAL A 129 32.99 5.24 -10.57
C VAL A 129 34.38 5.15 -10.02
N ALA A 130 35.34 5.79 -10.68
CA ALA A 130 36.70 5.97 -10.20
C ALA A 130 37.16 7.42 -10.52
N LEU A 131 37.23 8.25 -9.49
CA LEU A 131 37.71 9.63 -9.59
C LEU A 131 38.94 9.80 -8.71
N GLY A 132 39.97 10.42 -9.26
CA GLY A 132 41.07 10.93 -8.47
C GLY A 132 40.66 12.17 -7.67
N ASN A 133 41.63 12.94 -7.22
CA ASN A 133 41.40 14.15 -6.43
C ASN A 133 40.72 15.25 -7.28
N THR A 134 39.40 15.12 -7.47
CA THR A 134 38.62 15.98 -8.36
C THR A 134 38.07 17.17 -7.57
N PRO A 135 38.19 18.41 -8.05
CA PRO A 135 37.62 19.58 -7.36
C PRO A 135 36.13 19.43 -7.09
N ALA A 136 35.71 19.79 -5.89
CA ALA A 136 34.31 19.77 -5.49
C ALA A 136 33.73 21.19 -5.43
N VAL A 137 32.50 21.36 -5.87
CA VAL A 137 31.74 22.60 -5.77
C VAL A 137 30.45 22.35 -4.98
N PHE A 138 30.28 23.09 -3.87
CA PHE A 138 29.06 23.07 -3.10
C PHE A 138 28.06 24.07 -3.65
N MET A 139 26.83 23.62 -3.86
CA MET A 139 25.72 24.46 -4.27
C MET A 139 24.44 24.11 -3.46
N PRO A 140 23.68 25.11 -2.96
CA PRO A 140 22.32 24.89 -2.51
C PRO A 140 21.45 24.25 -3.60
N TRP A 141 20.41 23.54 -3.21
CA TRP A 141 19.55 22.77 -4.14
C TRP A 141 19.11 23.56 -5.38
N GLN A 142 18.55 24.77 -5.18
CA GLN A 142 18.07 25.59 -6.30
C GLN A 142 19.22 26.08 -7.20
N ALA A 143 20.34 26.48 -6.61
CA ALA A 143 21.52 26.92 -7.36
C ALA A 143 22.07 25.77 -8.22
N ALA A 144 22.03 24.54 -7.73
CA ALA A 144 22.45 23.38 -8.51
C ALA A 144 21.54 23.12 -9.72
N LEU A 145 20.21 23.33 -9.58
CA LEU A 145 19.26 23.23 -10.70
C LEU A 145 19.44 24.32 -11.74
N ASP A 146 19.90 25.50 -11.33
CA ASP A 146 20.12 26.68 -12.21
C ASP A 146 21.55 26.72 -12.78
N ASP A 147 22.43 25.80 -12.35
CA ASP A 147 23.84 25.75 -12.78
C ASP A 147 23.96 25.36 -14.26
N LYS A 148 24.67 26.20 -15.03
CA LYS A 148 24.84 26.04 -16.48
C LYS A 148 26.23 25.55 -16.89
N GLY A 149 27.07 25.10 -15.94
CA GLY A 149 28.38 24.56 -16.25
C GLY A 149 29.45 24.80 -15.19
N ALA A 150 29.17 25.49 -14.10
CA ALA A 150 30.16 25.68 -13.03
C ALA A 150 30.61 24.36 -12.39
N ALA A 151 29.71 23.34 -12.40
CA ALA A 151 29.99 21.99 -11.90
C ALA A 151 30.54 21.03 -12.98
N ASP A 152 30.73 21.45 -14.25
CA ASP A 152 31.17 20.57 -15.31
C ASP A 152 32.52 19.92 -14.99
N GLY A 153 32.57 18.59 -15.10
CA GLY A 153 33.78 17.80 -14.83
C GLY A 153 34.20 17.75 -13.35
N LYS A 154 33.53 18.47 -12.46
CA LYS A 154 33.77 18.48 -11.00
C LYS A 154 32.86 17.55 -10.25
N VAL A 155 33.08 17.43 -8.94
CA VAL A 155 32.09 16.80 -8.03
C VAL A 155 31.13 17.88 -7.55
N LEU A 156 29.85 17.76 -7.92
CA LEU A 156 28.79 18.62 -7.40
C LEU A 156 28.35 18.12 -6.02
N VAL A 157 28.47 18.99 -5.02
CA VAL A 157 27.98 18.70 -3.66
C VAL A 157 26.71 19.50 -3.43
N VAL A 158 25.63 18.82 -3.05
CA VAL A 158 24.30 19.45 -2.88
C VAL A 158 23.57 18.87 -1.67
N PRO A 159 22.90 19.68 -0.82
CA PRO A 159 22.04 19.13 0.22
C PRO A 159 20.81 18.45 -0.40
N ALA A 160 20.40 17.30 0.17
CA ALA A 160 19.20 16.61 -0.30
C ALA A 160 17.95 17.45 -0.01
N ALA A 161 17.10 17.63 -1.02
CA ALA A 161 15.81 18.27 -0.82
C ALA A 161 14.84 17.31 -0.10
N ALA A 162 13.95 17.86 0.73
CA ALA A 162 12.95 17.08 1.45
C ALA A 162 11.76 16.70 0.55
N ILE A 163 12.04 16.12 -0.61
CA ILE A 163 11.05 15.66 -1.60
C ILE A 163 11.31 14.20 -1.98
N PRO A 164 10.26 13.40 -2.23
CA PRO A 164 10.44 12.04 -2.72
C PRO A 164 11.26 12.01 -4.02
N GLY A 165 12.19 11.06 -4.12
CA GLY A 165 12.98 10.87 -5.32
C GLY A 165 13.94 12.03 -5.65
N ALA A 166 14.39 12.82 -4.67
CA ALA A 166 15.26 14.00 -4.86
C ALA A 166 16.42 13.76 -5.83
N ALA A 167 17.11 12.61 -5.73
CA ALA A 167 18.21 12.26 -6.64
C ALA A 167 17.75 12.17 -8.11
N GLY A 168 16.58 11.56 -8.36
CA GLY A 168 15.98 11.46 -9.69
C GLY A 168 15.56 12.83 -10.24
N VAL A 169 14.94 13.66 -9.39
CA VAL A 169 14.55 15.04 -9.74
C VAL A 169 15.80 15.87 -10.11
N LEU A 170 16.86 15.79 -9.30
CA LEU A 170 18.11 16.49 -9.58
C LEU A 170 18.67 16.03 -10.93
N LYS A 171 18.84 14.72 -11.13
CA LYS A 171 19.35 14.16 -12.40
C LYS A 171 18.59 14.64 -13.63
N SER A 172 17.26 14.69 -13.55
CA SER A 172 16.41 15.05 -14.70
C SER A 172 16.42 16.53 -15.04
N LYS A 173 16.75 17.39 -14.07
CA LYS A 173 16.72 18.86 -14.23
C LYS A 173 18.10 19.51 -14.35
N LEU A 174 19.17 18.80 -13.98
CA LEU A 174 20.53 19.32 -13.98
C LEU A 174 20.94 19.68 -15.41
N GLN A 175 21.45 20.90 -15.61
CA GLN A 175 21.95 21.40 -16.91
C GLN A 175 23.47 21.23 -17.04
N SER A 176 24.19 21.32 -15.93
CA SER A 176 25.65 21.03 -15.89
C SER A 176 25.92 19.52 -15.92
N LYS A 177 27.17 19.17 -16.22
CA LYS A 177 27.66 17.80 -16.40
C LYS A 177 28.75 17.46 -15.37
N PRO A 178 28.44 17.37 -14.07
CA PRO A 178 29.41 16.96 -13.07
C PRO A 178 29.87 15.52 -13.31
N ALA A 179 31.10 15.22 -12.94
CA ALA A 179 31.63 13.84 -12.96
C ALA A 179 30.97 12.94 -11.94
N LEU A 180 30.52 13.53 -10.82
CA LEU A 180 29.81 12.86 -9.72
C LEU A 180 28.95 13.89 -8.97
N VAL A 181 27.79 13.48 -8.50
CA VAL A 181 27.02 14.22 -7.49
C VAL A 181 27.19 13.57 -6.14
N VAL A 182 27.56 14.33 -5.13
CA VAL A 182 27.50 13.94 -3.71
C VAL A 182 26.34 14.69 -3.08
N MET A 183 25.26 13.97 -2.80
CA MET A 183 24.06 14.53 -2.18
C MET A 183 24.12 14.29 -0.68
N ILE A 184 24.13 15.37 0.10
CA ILE A 184 24.19 15.31 1.57
C ILE A 184 22.81 14.93 2.11
N ASP A 185 22.70 13.75 2.70
CA ASP A 185 21.47 13.20 3.31
C ASP A 185 21.70 12.82 4.78
N ARG A 186 21.82 13.83 5.64
CA ARG A 186 22.11 13.67 7.08
C ARG A 186 21.07 12.84 7.83
N GLU A 187 19.83 12.95 7.41
CA GLU A 187 18.70 12.30 8.07
C GLU A 187 18.40 10.91 7.49
N ARG A 188 19.21 10.44 6.55
CA ARG A 188 19.04 9.17 5.83
C ARG A 188 17.65 8.98 5.21
N ARG A 189 17.02 10.09 4.80
CA ARG A 189 15.66 10.09 4.23
C ARG A 189 15.60 9.38 2.87
N HIS A 190 16.72 9.42 2.13
CA HIS A 190 16.77 8.95 0.74
C HIS A 190 17.63 7.71 0.54
N GLY A 191 18.29 7.23 1.57
CA GLY A 191 19.24 6.14 1.53
C GLY A 191 18.83 4.94 2.39
N ARG A 192 17.73 4.26 2.03
CA ARG A 192 17.33 3.00 2.66
C ARG A 192 18.09 1.83 2.07
N THR A 193 19.41 1.80 2.13
CA THR A 193 20.16 0.73 1.50
C THR A 193 21.06 0.00 2.47
N GLN A 194 20.46 -0.64 3.45
CA GLN A 194 21.02 -1.89 3.88
C GLN A 194 20.52 -2.97 2.92
N GLY A 195 21.30 -3.29 1.90
CA GLY A 195 21.08 -4.49 1.13
C GLY A 195 21.12 -4.34 -0.39
N GLY A 196 20.43 -3.43 -1.01
CA GLY A 196 20.37 -3.33 -2.47
C GLY A 196 19.13 -2.61 -3.00
N TRP A 197 18.94 -2.63 -4.33
CA TRP A 197 17.79 -2.02 -4.99
C TRP A 197 17.30 -2.86 -6.16
N LEU A 198 16.04 -2.67 -6.52
CA LEU A 198 15.41 -3.36 -7.63
C LEU A 198 15.62 -2.60 -8.94
N ILE A 199 15.80 -3.36 -10.01
CA ILE A 199 15.92 -2.86 -11.39
C ILE A 199 14.83 -3.54 -12.21
N ASP A 200 13.91 -2.75 -12.74
CA ASP A 200 12.92 -3.19 -13.72
C ASP A 200 13.60 -3.18 -15.10
N PRO A 201 13.86 -4.34 -15.74
CA PRO A 201 14.55 -4.39 -17.04
C PRO A 201 13.72 -3.81 -18.18
N SER A 202 12.42 -3.62 -18.01
CA SER A 202 11.55 -2.99 -19.00
C SER A 202 11.66 -1.46 -18.99
N GLN A 203 12.20 -0.90 -17.91
CA GLN A 203 12.43 0.54 -17.81
C GLN A 203 13.83 0.84 -18.37
N PRO A 204 13.97 1.80 -19.27
CA PRO A 204 15.31 2.24 -19.65
C PRO A 204 16.00 2.72 -18.38
N VAL A 205 17.14 2.11 -18.05
CA VAL A 205 18.03 2.69 -17.04
C VAL A 205 18.29 4.10 -17.52
N ALA A 206 17.84 5.09 -16.78
CA ALA A 206 18.05 6.48 -17.14
C ALA A 206 19.57 6.71 -17.19
N LYS A 207 20.16 6.52 -18.37
CA LYS A 207 21.58 6.85 -18.64
C LYS A 207 21.82 8.37 -18.61
N ASN A 208 20.75 9.13 -18.42
CA ASN A 208 20.77 10.58 -18.50
C ASN A 208 21.01 11.16 -17.12
N GLY A 209 22.22 11.57 -16.87
CA GLY A 209 22.64 12.31 -15.69
C GLY A 209 23.82 11.66 -14.95
N PRO A 210 24.53 12.44 -14.14
CA PRO A 210 25.69 11.98 -13.40
C PRO A 210 25.32 10.93 -12.36
N PRO A 211 26.23 10.04 -11.96
CA PRO A 211 26.05 9.18 -10.82
C PRO A 211 25.82 10.02 -9.55
N VAL A 212 24.94 9.53 -8.64
CA VAL A 212 24.65 10.21 -7.37
C VAL A 212 25.02 9.29 -6.22
N VAL A 213 25.89 9.77 -5.33
CA VAL A 213 26.23 9.16 -4.05
C VAL A 213 25.54 9.96 -2.96
N LEU A 214 24.84 9.28 -2.06
CA LEU A 214 24.26 9.87 -0.85
C LEU A 214 25.30 9.86 0.26
N LEU A 215 25.59 11.01 0.86
CA LEU A 215 26.53 11.17 1.96
C LEU A 215 25.77 11.34 3.28
N HIS A 216 25.99 10.41 4.21
CA HIS A 216 25.34 10.39 5.54
C HIS A 216 26.29 10.85 6.67
N ALA A 217 27.61 10.89 6.41
CA ALA A 217 28.63 11.29 7.39
C ALA A 217 28.55 12.80 7.66
N VAL A 218 28.03 13.18 8.82
CA VAL A 218 27.74 14.58 9.20
C VAL A 218 28.99 15.46 9.20
N ASP A 219 30.08 14.99 9.78
CA ASP A 219 31.33 15.77 9.90
C ASP A 219 31.95 16.03 8.53
N VAL A 220 31.90 15.04 7.63
CA VAL A 220 32.40 15.17 6.26
C VAL A 220 31.54 16.14 5.45
N ALA A 221 30.21 16.07 5.64
CA ALA A 221 29.27 16.98 5.00
C ALA A 221 29.56 18.44 5.39
N ALA A 222 29.81 18.72 6.68
CA ALA A 222 30.14 20.05 7.16
C ALA A 222 31.42 20.61 6.52
N THR A 223 32.43 19.76 6.27
CA THR A 223 33.65 20.15 5.57
C THR A 223 33.39 20.51 4.09
N LEU A 224 32.57 19.74 3.41
CA LEU A 224 32.21 19.98 2.01
C LEU A 224 31.41 21.26 1.78
N GLU A 225 30.56 21.62 2.74
CA GLU A 225 29.75 22.86 2.70
C GLU A 225 30.59 24.13 2.80
N GLN A 226 31.78 24.06 3.37
CA GLN A 226 32.73 25.22 3.45
C GLN A 226 33.36 25.55 2.09
N GLY A 227 33.27 24.62 1.14
CA GLY A 227 33.90 24.78 -0.18
C GLY A 227 35.41 24.57 -0.18
N GLY A 228 36.04 24.67 -1.38
CA GLY A 228 37.49 24.54 -1.53
C GLY A 228 38.02 23.11 -1.34
N ALA A 229 37.17 22.12 -1.33
CA ALA A 229 37.52 20.70 -1.20
C ALA A 229 37.73 20.02 -2.55
N SER A 230 38.44 18.90 -2.52
CA SER A 230 38.48 17.92 -3.63
C SER A 230 38.08 16.54 -3.11
N ILE A 231 37.53 15.71 -3.98
CA ILE A 231 37.05 14.39 -3.65
C ILE A 231 37.70 13.35 -4.55
N ALA A 232 38.27 12.31 -3.93
CA ALA A 232 38.54 11.04 -4.58
C ALA A 232 37.42 10.07 -4.27
N ALA A 233 36.88 9.40 -5.29
CA ALA A 233 35.76 8.49 -5.17
C ALA A 233 36.02 7.17 -5.88
N LYS A 234 35.75 6.05 -5.22
CA LYS A 234 35.69 4.74 -5.84
C LYS A 234 34.38 4.08 -5.45
N VAL A 235 33.55 3.78 -6.46
CA VAL A 235 32.31 3.03 -6.29
C VAL A 235 32.40 1.79 -7.18
N VAL A 236 32.42 0.61 -6.56
CA VAL A 236 32.52 -0.68 -7.26
C VAL A 236 31.16 -1.01 -7.88
N ALA A 237 31.13 -1.67 -9.03
CA ALA A 237 29.90 -2.16 -9.62
C ALA A 237 29.16 -3.12 -8.65
N PRO A 238 27.82 -3.06 -8.53
CA PRO A 238 27.09 -3.98 -7.68
C PRO A 238 27.09 -5.40 -8.26
N THR A 239 26.87 -6.38 -7.42
CA THR A 239 26.43 -7.70 -7.86
C THR A 239 24.98 -7.60 -8.27
N VAL A 240 24.64 -8.07 -9.47
CA VAL A 240 23.28 -8.07 -10.00
C VAL A 240 22.81 -9.52 -10.18
N SER A 241 21.65 -9.84 -9.63
CA SER A 241 21.05 -11.17 -9.72
C SER A 241 19.58 -11.08 -10.15
N PRO A 242 19.04 -12.08 -10.87
CA PRO A 242 17.62 -12.11 -11.18
C PRO A 242 16.79 -12.30 -9.92
N VAL A 243 15.62 -11.67 -9.87
CA VAL A 243 14.63 -11.81 -8.80
C VAL A 243 13.23 -11.90 -9.40
N LYS A 244 12.39 -12.77 -8.83
CA LYS A 244 10.97 -12.85 -9.16
C LYS A 244 10.18 -12.15 -8.07
N LEU A 245 9.42 -11.12 -8.45
CA LEU A 245 8.48 -10.44 -7.58
C LEU A 245 7.07 -10.81 -8.02
N ARG A 246 6.14 -11.04 -7.09
CA ARG A 246 4.87 -11.68 -7.39
C ARG A 246 3.70 -10.91 -6.82
N ASN A 247 2.76 -10.47 -7.66
CA ASN A 247 1.41 -10.23 -7.19
C ASN A 247 0.70 -11.58 -7.09
N VAL A 248 -0.14 -11.77 -6.06
CA VAL A 248 -0.92 -13.01 -5.90
C VAL A 248 -2.37 -12.73 -6.26
N ILE A 249 -2.91 -13.45 -7.25
CA ILE A 249 -4.20 -13.13 -7.87
C ILE A 249 -5.13 -14.33 -7.84
N GLY A 250 -6.29 -14.16 -7.16
CA GLY A 250 -7.38 -15.13 -7.15
C GLY A 250 -8.67 -14.52 -7.68
N VAL A 251 -9.50 -15.31 -8.34
CA VAL A 251 -10.76 -14.84 -8.92
C VAL A 251 -11.94 -15.66 -8.44
N LEU A 252 -12.97 -14.98 -7.99
CA LEU A 252 -14.30 -15.54 -7.80
C LEU A 252 -15.13 -15.21 -9.04
N ARG A 253 -15.38 -16.20 -9.91
CA ARG A 253 -16.13 -15.98 -11.16
C ARG A 253 -17.57 -15.61 -10.89
N GLY A 254 -18.03 -14.59 -11.61
CA GLY A 254 -19.42 -14.16 -11.60
C GLY A 254 -20.36 -15.12 -12.32
N SER A 255 -21.64 -15.09 -11.95
CA SER A 255 -22.68 -15.97 -12.48
C SER A 255 -23.44 -15.40 -13.67
N ASP A 256 -23.48 -14.08 -13.85
CA ASP A 256 -24.27 -13.41 -14.90
C ASP A 256 -23.53 -13.50 -16.26
N PRO A 257 -24.13 -14.06 -17.31
CA PRO A 257 -23.49 -14.20 -18.61
C PRO A 257 -23.00 -12.88 -19.22
N GLN A 258 -23.64 -11.76 -18.90
CA GLN A 258 -23.30 -10.42 -19.41
C GLN A 258 -22.29 -9.69 -18.52
N LEU A 259 -22.31 -9.93 -17.22
CA LEU A 259 -21.51 -9.19 -16.23
C LEU A 259 -20.27 -9.95 -15.73
N LYS A 260 -20.18 -11.27 -15.91
CA LYS A 260 -19.07 -12.09 -15.43
C LYS A 260 -17.68 -11.68 -15.94
N ASN A 261 -17.62 -10.98 -17.07
CA ASN A 261 -16.39 -10.42 -17.63
C ASN A 261 -16.18 -8.95 -17.25
N SER A 262 -16.87 -8.48 -16.22
CA SER A 262 -16.72 -7.19 -15.59
C SER A 262 -16.28 -7.43 -14.16
N TYR A 263 -15.22 -6.73 -13.71
CA TYR A 263 -14.46 -7.12 -12.53
C TYR A 263 -14.55 -6.07 -11.42
N VAL A 264 -14.84 -6.53 -10.20
CA VAL A 264 -14.66 -5.76 -8.97
C VAL A 264 -13.36 -6.22 -8.33
N MET A 265 -12.46 -5.31 -8.03
CA MET A 265 -11.16 -5.65 -7.47
C MET A 265 -11.06 -5.27 -5.99
N LEU A 266 -10.57 -6.20 -5.16
CA LEU A 266 -10.14 -5.97 -3.80
C LEU A 266 -8.63 -6.21 -3.73
N SER A 267 -7.87 -5.25 -3.22
CA SER A 267 -6.42 -5.36 -3.10
C SER A 267 -5.90 -4.99 -1.72
N ALA A 268 -4.69 -5.45 -1.42
CA ALA A 268 -3.91 -5.09 -0.25
C ALA A 268 -2.44 -5.39 -0.56
N HIS A 269 -1.49 -4.67 0.05
CA HIS A 269 -0.10 -5.08 -0.08
C HIS A 269 0.29 -6.07 1.02
N TYR A 270 1.23 -6.95 0.71
CA TYR A 270 1.64 -8.00 1.64
C TYR A 270 3.09 -7.91 2.08
N ASP A 271 3.87 -7.00 1.50
CA ASP A 271 5.21 -6.67 1.97
C ASP A 271 5.19 -5.67 3.12
N HIS A 272 6.33 -5.52 3.79
CA HIS A 272 6.59 -4.45 4.75
C HIS A 272 8.09 -4.14 4.78
N LEU A 273 8.57 -3.52 5.85
CA LEU A 273 9.89 -2.91 5.91
C LEU A 273 11.06 -3.91 6.05
N GLY A 274 10.77 -5.17 6.38
CA GLY A 274 11.81 -6.20 6.54
C GLY A 274 12.64 -6.05 7.81
N ILE A 275 13.91 -6.42 7.72
CA ILE A 275 14.89 -6.24 8.81
C ILE A 275 15.63 -4.91 8.58
N ARG A 276 15.70 -4.08 9.61
CA ARG A 276 16.45 -2.81 9.62
C ARG A 276 17.24 -2.69 10.90
N ASP A 277 18.53 -2.41 10.80
CA ASP A 277 19.45 -2.28 11.93
C ASP A 277 19.42 -3.47 12.89
N GLY A 278 19.17 -4.69 12.36
CA GLY A 278 19.07 -5.93 13.13
C GLY A 278 17.72 -6.18 13.80
N GLU A 279 16.76 -5.25 13.69
CA GLU A 279 15.40 -5.38 14.21
C GLU A 279 14.42 -5.78 13.13
N ILE A 280 13.43 -6.61 13.46
CA ILE A 280 12.37 -7.04 12.55
C ILE A 280 11.20 -6.06 12.64
N TYR A 281 10.72 -5.59 11.50
CA TYR A 281 9.55 -4.73 11.37
C TYR A 281 8.40 -5.57 10.85
N ASN A 282 7.55 -6.07 11.75
CA ASN A 282 6.56 -7.09 11.44
C ASN A 282 5.38 -6.61 10.61
N GLY A 283 5.01 -5.32 10.68
CA GLY A 283 3.96 -4.73 9.87
C GLY A 283 2.62 -5.46 10.00
N ALA A 284 2.14 -5.60 11.24
CA ALA A 284 0.88 -6.31 11.48
C ALA A 284 -0.32 -5.49 11.01
N ASN A 285 -0.34 -4.18 11.34
CA ASN A 285 -1.36 -3.29 10.84
C ASN A 285 -1.06 -2.79 9.43
N ASP A 286 0.21 -2.52 9.13
CA ASP A 286 0.72 -2.01 7.87
C ASP A 286 1.54 -3.10 7.12
N ASP A 287 1.03 -3.86 6.12
CA ASP A 287 -0.38 -4.01 5.81
C ASP A 287 -0.81 -5.48 5.94
N GLY A 288 -0.29 -6.15 6.98
CA GLY A 288 -0.77 -7.48 7.34
C GLY A 288 -2.29 -7.50 7.52
N SER A 289 -2.85 -6.43 8.14
CA SER A 289 -4.27 -6.33 8.43
C SER A 289 -5.14 -6.25 7.17
N GLY A 290 -4.75 -5.48 6.16
CA GLY A 290 -5.44 -5.44 4.86
C GLY A 290 -5.33 -6.77 4.12
N THR A 291 -4.14 -7.36 4.10
CA THR A 291 -3.90 -8.66 3.44
C THR A 291 -4.77 -9.78 4.04
N VAL A 292 -4.83 -9.93 5.37
CA VAL A 292 -5.66 -10.99 5.98
C VAL A 292 -7.15 -10.68 5.89
N SER A 293 -7.54 -9.40 5.89
CA SER A 293 -8.91 -8.98 5.59
C SER A 293 -9.35 -9.42 4.21
N MET A 294 -8.50 -9.22 3.21
CA MET A 294 -8.76 -9.68 1.84
C MET A 294 -8.90 -11.20 1.77
N ILE A 295 -8.04 -11.96 2.44
CA ILE A 295 -8.11 -13.44 2.50
C ILE A 295 -9.45 -13.89 3.11
N GLU A 296 -9.85 -13.31 4.23
CA GLU A 296 -11.07 -13.69 4.95
C GLU A 296 -12.33 -13.31 4.17
N ILE A 297 -12.36 -12.12 3.58
CA ILE A 297 -13.45 -11.68 2.69
C ILE A 297 -13.55 -12.59 1.47
N ALA A 298 -12.42 -12.97 0.86
CA ALA A 298 -12.40 -13.88 -0.28
C ALA A 298 -13.00 -15.24 0.07
N ALA A 299 -12.63 -15.80 1.23
CA ALA A 299 -13.17 -17.07 1.71
C ALA A 299 -14.69 -16.97 1.98
N ALA A 300 -15.13 -15.89 2.64
CA ALA A 300 -16.55 -15.64 2.92
C ALA A 300 -17.38 -15.49 1.64
N MET A 301 -16.90 -14.74 0.65
CA MET A 301 -17.56 -14.57 -0.65
C MET A 301 -17.64 -15.89 -1.42
N ALA A 302 -16.56 -16.69 -1.40
CA ALA A 302 -16.50 -17.96 -2.09
C ALA A 302 -17.40 -19.04 -1.48
N ALA A 303 -17.65 -18.97 -0.17
CA ALA A 303 -18.54 -19.88 0.54
C ALA A 303 -20.05 -19.65 0.28
N GLN A 304 -20.41 -18.53 -0.38
CA GLN A 304 -21.80 -18.24 -0.68
C GLN A 304 -22.37 -19.24 -1.69
N LYS A 305 -23.63 -19.66 -1.48
CA LYS A 305 -24.36 -20.55 -2.41
C LYS A 305 -24.54 -19.88 -3.77
N GLU A 306 -24.86 -18.60 -3.76
CA GLU A 306 -25.07 -17.80 -4.96
C GLU A 306 -23.82 -16.98 -5.26
N ARG A 307 -23.27 -17.15 -6.46
CA ARG A 307 -22.15 -16.37 -6.94
C ARG A 307 -22.62 -14.95 -7.27
N PRO A 308 -21.80 -13.93 -7.01
CA PRO A 308 -22.11 -12.57 -7.44
C PRO A 308 -22.27 -12.51 -8.97
N ARG A 309 -22.96 -11.50 -9.49
CA ARG A 309 -23.16 -11.35 -10.92
C ARG A 309 -21.87 -11.02 -11.67
N ARG A 310 -21.06 -10.07 -11.13
CA ARG A 310 -19.71 -9.76 -11.64
C ARG A 310 -18.68 -10.69 -11.01
N SER A 311 -17.57 -10.87 -11.69
CA SER A 311 -16.39 -11.50 -11.08
C SER A 311 -15.74 -10.58 -10.06
N ILE A 312 -15.21 -11.17 -8.98
CA ILE A 312 -14.42 -10.44 -7.99
C ILE A 312 -12.98 -10.93 -8.08
N VAL A 313 -12.04 -9.99 -8.20
CA VAL A 313 -10.61 -10.24 -8.28
C VAL A 313 -9.96 -9.81 -6.97
N PHE A 314 -9.23 -10.71 -6.34
CA PHE A 314 -8.46 -10.48 -5.12
C PHE A 314 -6.99 -10.41 -5.49
N VAL A 315 -6.31 -9.32 -5.14
CA VAL A 315 -4.92 -9.08 -5.54
C VAL A 315 -4.08 -8.68 -4.34
N ALA A 316 -3.16 -9.54 -3.93
CA ALA A 316 -2.11 -9.18 -2.99
C ALA A 316 -0.92 -8.61 -3.76
N LEU A 317 -0.48 -7.41 -3.39
CA LEU A 317 0.49 -6.60 -4.13
C LEU A 317 1.85 -6.62 -3.45
N PHE A 318 2.93 -6.74 -4.22
CA PHE A 318 4.30 -6.67 -3.72
C PHE A 318 4.87 -5.26 -3.78
N GLY A 319 5.75 -4.92 -2.84
CA GLY A 319 6.63 -3.75 -2.97
C GLY A 319 5.91 -2.40 -2.90
N GLU A 320 4.80 -2.31 -2.17
CA GLU A 320 4.15 -1.03 -1.86
C GLU A 320 5.14 -0.08 -1.20
N GLU A 321 5.85 -0.56 -0.18
CA GLU A 321 6.84 0.14 0.64
C GLU A 321 8.05 0.68 -0.15
N LEU A 322 8.24 0.16 -1.35
CA LEU A 322 9.29 0.60 -2.29
C LEU A 322 8.75 1.51 -3.40
N GLY A 323 7.51 1.97 -3.28
CA GLY A 323 6.86 2.91 -4.18
C GLY A 323 5.85 2.27 -5.12
N LEU A 324 4.92 1.50 -4.58
CA LEU A 324 3.76 0.94 -5.29
C LEU A 324 4.16 0.02 -6.45
N LEU A 325 5.19 -0.83 -6.26
CA LEU A 325 5.79 -1.57 -7.38
C LEU A 325 4.79 -2.57 -7.98
N GLY A 326 4.09 -3.33 -7.15
CA GLY A 326 3.14 -4.35 -7.57
C GLY A 326 1.92 -3.80 -8.27
N SER A 327 1.32 -2.74 -7.74
CA SER A 327 0.17 -2.10 -8.37
C SER A 327 0.51 -1.39 -9.67
N ARG A 328 1.67 -0.73 -9.75
CA ARG A 328 2.18 -0.16 -10.99
C ARG A 328 2.50 -1.21 -12.04
N TYR A 329 3.03 -2.37 -11.60
CA TYR A 329 3.25 -3.49 -12.49
C TYR A 329 1.92 -4.03 -13.02
N TYR A 330 0.92 -4.25 -12.13
CA TYR A 330 -0.42 -4.68 -12.54
C TYR A 330 -1.08 -3.70 -13.51
N ALA A 331 -1.02 -2.39 -13.24
CA ALA A 331 -1.62 -1.38 -14.12
C ALA A 331 -1.00 -1.36 -15.54
N LYS A 332 0.28 -1.71 -15.67
CA LYS A 332 0.99 -1.82 -16.98
C LYS A 332 0.75 -3.16 -17.67
N HIS A 333 0.58 -4.23 -16.90
CA HIS A 333 0.43 -5.61 -17.36
C HIS A 333 -0.83 -6.25 -16.76
N PRO A 334 -2.02 -5.66 -16.98
CA PRO A 334 -3.22 -6.11 -16.29
C PRO A 334 -3.62 -7.53 -16.73
N VAL A 335 -3.90 -8.40 -15.76
CA VAL A 335 -4.38 -9.76 -16.01
C VAL A 335 -5.79 -9.73 -16.58
N PHE A 336 -6.60 -8.77 -16.15
CA PHE A 336 -7.91 -8.48 -16.71
C PHE A 336 -7.91 -7.07 -17.29
N PRO A 337 -8.55 -6.82 -18.44
CA PRO A 337 -8.56 -5.49 -19.06
C PRO A 337 -9.03 -4.42 -18.06
N LEU A 338 -8.27 -3.35 -17.90
CA LEU A 338 -8.64 -2.27 -16.97
C LEU A 338 -9.98 -1.63 -17.32
N LYS A 339 -10.35 -1.57 -18.61
CA LYS A 339 -11.66 -1.07 -19.08
C LYS A 339 -12.84 -1.91 -18.58
N ASP A 340 -12.59 -3.17 -18.22
CA ASP A 340 -13.60 -4.07 -17.67
C ASP A 340 -13.53 -4.16 -16.14
N THR A 341 -12.55 -3.52 -15.50
CA THR A 341 -12.44 -3.36 -14.05
C THR A 341 -13.28 -2.15 -13.62
N VAL A 342 -14.40 -2.42 -12.95
CA VAL A 342 -15.39 -1.36 -12.62
C VAL A 342 -14.97 -0.54 -11.41
N MET A 343 -14.19 -1.13 -10.49
CA MET A 343 -13.59 -0.42 -9.36
C MET A 343 -12.48 -1.27 -8.71
N ASN A 344 -11.61 -0.59 -7.96
CA ASN A 344 -10.71 -1.19 -6.99
C ASN A 344 -10.95 -0.61 -5.61
N LEU A 345 -11.05 -1.47 -4.59
CA LEU A 345 -10.95 -1.10 -3.19
C LEU A 345 -9.65 -1.69 -2.66
N ASN A 346 -8.70 -0.83 -2.33
CA ASN A 346 -7.49 -1.21 -1.63
C ASN A 346 -7.73 -1.16 -0.14
N LEU A 347 -7.20 -2.10 0.61
CA LEU A 347 -7.35 -2.18 2.05
C LEU A 347 -6.01 -1.85 2.70
N GLU A 348 -6.00 -0.97 3.68
CA GLU A 348 -4.83 -0.66 4.50
C GLU A 348 -5.22 -0.36 5.93
N GLN A 349 -4.36 -0.77 6.87
CA GLN A 349 -4.40 -0.33 8.27
C GLN A 349 -5.78 -0.51 8.92
N LEU A 350 -6.34 -1.72 8.78
CA LEU A 350 -7.68 -2.05 9.27
C LEU A 350 -7.70 -2.53 10.73
N GLY A 351 -6.54 -2.86 11.30
CA GLY A 351 -6.44 -3.59 12.56
C GLY A 351 -6.33 -2.73 13.81
N ARG A 352 -5.85 -1.48 13.69
CA ARG A 352 -5.67 -0.58 14.83
C ARG A 352 -6.82 0.41 14.95
N THR A 353 -7.20 0.71 16.19
CA THR A 353 -8.25 1.68 16.50
C THR A 353 -7.74 2.88 17.29
N ASP A 354 -6.48 2.88 17.70
CA ASP A 354 -5.80 3.91 18.48
C ASP A 354 -5.08 4.93 17.57
N ASP A 355 -5.85 5.64 16.75
CA ASP A 355 -5.32 6.71 15.90
C ASP A 355 -4.89 7.93 16.73
N SER A 356 -3.84 8.63 16.27
CA SER A 356 -3.35 9.88 16.85
C SER A 356 -4.42 10.99 16.95
N GLU A 357 -5.46 10.92 16.11
CA GLU A 357 -6.60 11.85 16.12
C GLU A 357 -7.77 11.34 16.99
N GLY A 358 -7.60 10.24 17.72
CA GLY A 358 -8.59 9.65 18.61
C GLY A 358 -9.06 8.26 18.20
N ALA A 359 -9.74 7.58 19.10
CA ALA A 359 -10.16 6.19 18.90
C ALA A 359 -11.11 6.01 17.71
N GLN A 360 -10.80 5.07 16.83
CA GLN A 360 -11.55 4.74 15.61
C GLN A 360 -12.38 3.45 15.73
N VAL A 361 -12.93 3.18 16.91
CA VAL A 361 -13.77 1.99 17.15
C VAL A 361 -15.09 2.09 16.36
N SER A 362 -15.46 1.00 15.69
CA SER A 362 -16.63 0.93 14.80
C SER A 362 -16.66 2.06 13.76
N SER A 363 -15.49 2.41 13.23
CA SER A 363 -15.29 3.52 12.31
C SER A 363 -14.40 3.08 11.14
N ALA A 364 -14.66 3.61 9.97
CA ALA A 364 -13.81 3.45 8.79
C ALA A 364 -13.95 4.68 7.88
N THR A 365 -12.93 4.92 7.09
CA THR A 365 -12.90 6.01 6.11
C THR A 365 -12.30 5.53 4.79
N MET A 366 -12.40 6.37 3.76
CA MET A 366 -11.86 6.06 2.44
C MET A 366 -11.11 7.26 1.91
N THR A 367 -9.98 7.03 1.28
CA THR A 367 -9.24 8.06 0.57
C THR A 367 -10.00 8.50 -0.68
N GLY A 368 -9.97 9.81 -1.00
CA GLY A 368 -10.76 10.35 -2.10
C GLY A 368 -12.26 10.11 -1.92
N PHE A 369 -12.79 10.30 -0.72
CA PHE A 369 -14.15 9.92 -0.32
C PHE A 369 -15.24 10.36 -1.31
N ASP A 370 -15.13 11.58 -1.82
CA ASP A 370 -16.10 12.15 -2.75
C ASP A 370 -15.70 11.96 -4.23
N TYR A 371 -14.57 11.32 -4.54
CA TYR A 371 -14.04 11.25 -5.90
C TYR A 371 -14.84 10.31 -6.80
N SER A 372 -15.51 9.31 -6.23
CA SER A 372 -16.35 8.38 -6.97
C SER A 372 -17.62 7.99 -6.21
N THR A 373 -18.53 7.29 -6.89
CA THR A 373 -19.77 6.78 -6.30
C THR A 373 -19.58 5.53 -5.42
N VAL A 374 -18.37 4.99 -5.30
CA VAL A 374 -18.04 3.84 -4.43
C VAL A 374 -18.40 4.13 -2.97
N GLY A 375 -18.12 5.35 -2.49
CA GLY A 375 -18.43 5.78 -1.12
C GLY A 375 -19.90 5.64 -0.75
N THR A 376 -20.81 5.87 -1.67
CA THR A 376 -22.27 5.73 -1.46
C THR A 376 -22.65 4.28 -1.14
N THR A 377 -22.04 3.30 -1.81
CA THR A 377 -22.31 1.88 -1.54
C THR A 377 -21.70 1.43 -0.20
N LEU A 378 -20.48 1.91 0.09
CA LEU A 378 -19.85 1.67 1.40
C LEU A 378 -20.69 2.27 2.55
N GLN A 379 -21.27 3.46 2.39
CA GLN A 379 -22.17 4.05 3.40
C GLN A 379 -23.43 3.20 3.63
N ARG A 380 -24.04 2.64 2.59
CA ARG A 380 -25.19 1.73 2.73
C ARG A 380 -24.82 0.45 3.48
N ALA A 381 -23.68 -0.15 3.16
CA ALA A 381 -23.17 -1.33 3.86
C ALA A 381 -22.84 -1.01 5.33
N ALA A 382 -22.25 0.15 5.60
CA ALA A 382 -21.94 0.63 6.94
C ALA A 382 -23.20 0.74 7.82
N GLY A 383 -24.30 1.26 7.26
CA GLY A 383 -25.59 1.32 7.94
C GLY A 383 -26.15 -0.04 8.36
N ARG A 384 -25.83 -1.13 7.61
CA ARG A 384 -26.23 -2.50 7.94
C ARG A 384 -25.36 -3.16 9.04
N THR A 385 -24.15 -2.65 9.26
CA THR A 385 -23.16 -3.24 10.17
C THR A 385 -22.87 -2.39 11.41
N GLY A 386 -23.48 -1.23 11.53
CA GLY A 386 -23.25 -0.31 12.64
C GLY A 386 -21.86 0.37 12.60
N ILE A 387 -21.20 0.37 11.46
CA ILE A 387 -19.93 1.08 11.23
C ILE A 387 -20.23 2.53 10.87
N ARG A 388 -19.54 3.46 11.51
CA ARG A 388 -19.50 4.86 11.09
C ARG A 388 -18.54 5.00 9.90
N PHE A 389 -19.07 5.02 8.69
CA PHE A 389 -18.28 5.30 7.49
C PHE A 389 -18.37 6.80 7.18
N TRP A 390 -17.23 7.50 7.20
CA TRP A 390 -17.21 8.95 7.18
C TRP A 390 -16.04 9.51 6.38
N LYS A 391 -16.19 10.73 5.89
CA LYS A 391 -15.11 11.47 5.22
C LYS A 391 -14.19 12.06 6.27
N HIS A 392 -12.93 11.63 6.28
CA HIS A 392 -11.92 12.27 7.10
C HIS A 392 -11.62 13.68 6.55
N PRO A 393 -11.66 14.76 7.36
CA PRO A 393 -11.63 16.14 6.87
C PRO A 393 -10.34 16.49 6.10
N THR A 394 -9.21 15.93 6.48
CA THR A 394 -7.90 16.18 5.87
C THR A 394 -7.33 14.95 5.16
N ASN A 395 -7.36 13.78 5.80
CA ASN A 395 -6.62 12.61 5.36
C ASN A 395 -7.26 11.93 4.16
N SER A 396 -8.59 12.09 3.96
CA SER A 396 -9.26 11.54 2.79
C SER A 396 -8.60 11.98 1.47
N ASP A 397 -8.33 13.26 1.31
CA ASP A 397 -7.70 13.78 0.10
C ASP A 397 -6.18 13.69 0.15
N ARG A 398 -5.58 13.93 1.33
CA ARG A 398 -4.12 13.95 1.52
C ARG A 398 -3.46 12.61 1.22
N TYR A 399 -4.11 11.50 1.61
CA TYR A 399 -3.55 10.15 1.46
C TYR A 399 -4.01 9.43 0.18
N PHE A 400 -4.85 10.05 -0.65
CA PHE A 400 -5.38 9.41 -1.85
C PHE A 400 -4.30 8.85 -2.79
N ALA A 401 -3.19 9.57 -2.94
CA ALA A 401 -2.10 9.20 -3.86
C ALA A 401 -0.93 8.47 -3.15
N ARG A 402 -1.17 7.87 -1.98
CA ARG A 402 -0.08 7.32 -1.14
C ARG A 402 -0.10 5.80 -1.02
N SER A 403 -1.06 5.14 -1.66
CA SER A 403 -1.19 3.71 -1.64
C SER A 403 -1.53 3.13 -3.03
N ASP A 404 -1.63 1.82 -3.11
CA ASP A 404 -1.75 1.02 -4.34
C ASP A 404 -2.97 1.36 -5.21
N ASN A 405 -4.03 1.95 -4.63
CA ASN A 405 -5.16 2.47 -5.41
C ASN A 405 -4.71 3.47 -6.47
N GLN A 406 -3.62 4.21 -6.23
CA GLN A 406 -3.15 5.28 -7.12
C GLN A 406 -2.83 4.79 -8.52
N ALA A 407 -2.20 3.63 -8.66
CA ALA A 407 -1.82 3.08 -9.96
C ALA A 407 -3.04 2.82 -10.86
N LEU A 408 -4.14 2.30 -10.29
CA LEU A 408 -5.38 2.05 -11.02
C LEU A 408 -6.18 3.34 -11.24
N ALA A 409 -6.18 4.25 -10.26
CA ALA A 409 -6.82 5.56 -10.41
C ALA A 409 -6.18 6.36 -11.55
N ASP A 410 -4.86 6.39 -11.66
CA ASP A 410 -4.15 7.05 -12.76
C ASP A 410 -4.44 6.40 -14.12
N ALA A 411 -4.79 5.11 -14.14
CA ALA A 411 -5.25 4.42 -15.34
C ALA A 411 -6.75 4.62 -15.64
N GLY A 412 -7.49 5.36 -14.79
CA GLY A 412 -8.89 5.71 -15.00
C GLY A 412 -9.92 4.82 -14.29
N VAL A 413 -9.49 3.76 -13.58
CA VAL A 413 -10.39 2.91 -12.81
C VAL A 413 -10.76 3.61 -11.49
N PRO A 414 -12.07 3.70 -11.10
CA PRO A 414 -12.46 4.17 -9.77
C PRO A 414 -11.77 3.34 -8.68
N ALA A 415 -10.77 3.91 -8.03
CA ALA A 415 -9.89 3.19 -7.10
C ALA A 415 -9.63 4.00 -5.84
N HIS A 416 -9.77 3.38 -4.68
CA HIS A 416 -9.69 4.01 -3.36
C HIS A 416 -9.02 3.10 -2.35
N THR A 417 -8.43 3.69 -1.32
CA THR A 417 -7.96 2.94 -0.15
C THR A 417 -8.93 3.14 1.01
N LEU A 418 -9.36 2.05 1.64
CA LEU A 418 -10.17 2.06 2.86
C LEU A 418 -9.26 1.75 4.04
N ALA A 419 -9.38 2.56 5.10
CA ALA A 419 -8.59 2.44 6.32
C ALA A 419 -9.47 2.67 7.57
N VAL A 420 -8.99 2.19 8.73
CA VAL A 420 -9.56 2.48 10.05
C VAL A 420 -8.75 3.60 10.71
N ALA A 421 -7.44 3.46 10.83
CA ALA A 421 -6.55 4.45 11.41
C ALA A 421 -5.43 4.82 10.42
N PHE A 422 -5.24 6.13 10.18
CA PHE A 422 -4.16 6.61 9.31
C PHE A 422 -2.84 6.84 10.04
N GLY A 423 -2.89 7.08 11.34
CA GLY A 423 -1.73 7.47 12.13
C GLY A 423 -1.72 6.79 13.49
N PHE A 424 -1.57 5.47 13.52
CA PHE A 424 -1.42 4.73 14.77
C PHE A 424 0.02 4.85 15.32
N PRO A 425 0.22 4.71 16.65
CA PRO A 425 1.49 5.04 17.30
C PRO A 425 2.71 4.27 16.77
N ASP A 426 2.51 3.02 16.35
CA ASP A 426 3.59 2.13 15.92
C ASP A 426 3.81 2.11 14.40
N TYR A 427 3.22 3.06 13.66
CA TYR A 427 3.36 3.14 12.20
C TYR A 427 4.82 3.17 11.75
N HIS A 428 5.20 2.26 10.87
CA HIS A 428 6.58 2.02 10.44
C HIS A 428 7.55 1.75 11.61
N GLY A 429 7.02 1.27 12.74
CA GLY A 429 7.77 0.88 13.92
C GLY A 429 7.92 -0.64 14.05
N LYS A 430 8.92 -1.09 14.81
CA LYS A 430 9.13 -2.51 15.13
C LYS A 430 8.03 -3.09 16.03
N ASP A 431 7.29 -2.20 16.69
CA ASP A 431 6.22 -2.55 17.62
C ASP A 431 4.84 -2.68 16.94
N ASP A 432 4.76 -2.62 15.60
CA ASP A 432 3.56 -2.96 14.85
C ASP A 432 3.40 -4.49 14.76
N THR A 433 2.84 -5.07 15.85
CA THR A 433 2.75 -6.50 16.10
C THR A 433 1.29 -6.99 16.17
N TRP A 434 1.06 -8.27 15.85
CA TRP A 434 -0.27 -8.87 15.72
C TRP A 434 -1.09 -8.88 17.03
N ASP A 435 -0.45 -8.88 18.18
CA ASP A 435 -1.10 -8.86 19.51
C ASP A 435 -1.71 -7.51 19.88
N LYS A 436 -1.37 -6.44 19.15
CA LYS A 436 -1.94 -5.10 19.33
C LYS A 436 -3.19 -4.81 18.48
N ILE A 437 -3.63 -5.77 17.68
CA ILE A 437 -4.74 -5.61 16.74
C ILE A 437 -6.10 -5.78 17.44
N ASP A 438 -7.04 -4.88 17.17
CA ASP A 438 -8.45 -5.00 17.55
C ASP A 438 -9.21 -5.85 16.54
N TYR A 439 -9.08 -7.18 16.70
CA TYR A 439 -9.68 -8.15 15.77
C TYR A 439 -11.21 -8.11 15.73
N ASP A 440 -11.87 -7.75 16.84
CA ASP A 440 -13.33 -7.62 16.88
C ASP A 440 -13.79 -6.43 16.04
N ASN A 441 -13.08 -5.29 16.13
CA ASN A 441 -13.34 -4.15 15.29
C ASN A 441 -13.05 -4.46 13.82
N MET A 442 -11.91 -5.09 13.55
CA MET A 442 -11.50 -5.49 12.20
C MET A 442 -12.51 -6.42 11.55
N ALA A 443 -13.03 -7.42 12.27
CA ALA A 443 -14.08 -8.32 11.78
C ALA A 443 -15.38 -7.57 11.43
N ARG A 444 -15.78 -6.56 12.24
CA ARG A 444 -16.96 -5.73 11.92
C ARG A 444 -16.77 -4.91 10.66
N VAL A 445 -15.59 -4.29 10.49
CA VAL A 445 -15.26 -3.53 9.28
C VAL A 445 -15.21 -4.46 8.06
N ASN A 446 -14.63 -5.64 8.17
CA ASN A 446 -14.59 -6.63 7.10
C ASN A 446 -15.97 -7.09 6.64
N ARG A 447 -16.93 -7.24 7.58
CA ARG A 447 -18.33 -7.52 7.23
C ARG A 447 -18.96 -6.41 6.43
N MET A 448 -18.70 -5.15 6.77
CA MET A 448 -19.12 -3.99 5.98
C MET A 448 -18.54 -4.04 4.56
N ILE A 449 -17.24 -4.30 4.44
CA ILE A 449 -16.54 -4.38 3.14
C ILE A 449 -17.13 -5.51 2.29
N ALA A 450 -17.33 -6.70 2.86
CA ALA A 450 -17.91 -7.84 2.15
C ALA A 450 -19.31 -7.55 1.60
N LEU A 451 -20.18 -6.91 2.39
CA LEU A 451 -21.51 -6.48 1.96
C LEU A 451 -21.45 -5.44 0.84
N ALA A 452 -20.54 -4.47 0.94
CA ALA A 452 -20.36 -3.46 -0.12
C ALA A 452 -19.86 -4.07 -1.42
N LEU A 453 -18.91 -5.01 -1.36
CA LEU A 453 -18.42 -5.75 -2.54
C LEU A 453 -19.55 -6.58 -3.18
N GLN A 454 -20.36 -7.26 -2.37
CA GLN A 454 -21.51 -8.02 -2.85
C GLN A 454 -22.52 -7.09 -3.57
N ASP A 455 -22.84 -5.94 -2.97
CA ASP A 455 -23.73 -4.96 -3.56
C ASP A 455 -23.18 -4.48 -4.91
N ILE A 456 -21.92 -4.06 -5.00
CA ILE A 456 -21.30 -3.57 -6.25
C ILE A 456 -21.22 -4.69 -7.29
N ALA A 457 -20.89 -5.92 -6.89
CA ALA A 457 -20.78 -7.04 -7.82
C ALA A 457 -22.16 -7.47 -8.37
N ASN A 458 -23.25 -7.20 -7.65
CA ASN A 458 -24.62 -7.52 -8.07
C ASN A 458 -25.35 -6.36 -8.75
N ASP A 459 -24.87 -5.12 -8.63
CA ASP A 459 -25.50 -3.96 -9.27
C ASP A 459 -25.21 -3.94 -10.78
N ALA A 460 -26.23 -3.65 -11.59
CA ALA A 460 -26.04 -3.45 -13.03
C ALA A 460 -25.24 -2.16 -13.32
N ALA A 461 -25.42 -1.14 -12.48
CA ALA A 461 -24.68 0.12 -12.60
C ALA A 461 -23.20 -0.08 -12.23
N LYS A 462 -22.32 0.67 -12.91
CA LYS A 462 -20.90 0.70 -12.59
C LYS A 462 -20.61 1.91 -11.70
N PRO A 463 -19.72 1.78 -10.69
CA PRO A 463 -19.17 2.96 -10.04
C PRO A 463 -18.53 3.92 -11.05
N ALA A 464 -18.63 5.22 -10.77
CA ALA A 464 -18.12 6.26 -11.65
C ALA A 464 -17.42 7.35 -10.85
N TRP A 465 -16.43 8.01 -11.46
CA TRP A 465 -15.83 9.23 -10.93
C TRP A 465 -16.85 10.37 -10.89
N THR A 466 -16.84 11.16 -9.82
CA THR A 466 -17.73 12.31 -9.64
C THR A 466 -17.15 13.59 -10.27
N ASP A 467 -17.94 14.68 -10.29
CA ASP A 467 -17.51 15.96 -10.88
C ASP A 467 -16.66 16.84 -9.95
N VAL A 468 -16.26 16.35 -8.78
CA VAL A 468 -15.40 17.13 -7.88
C VAL A 468 -14.07 17.49 -8.56
N PRO A 469 -13.50 18.68 -8.31
CA PRO A 469 -12.28 19.14 -8.98
C PRO A 469 -11.11 18.18 -8.85
N ASN A 470 -10.89 17.61 -7.66
CA ASN A 470 -9.78 16.70 -7.38
C ASN A 470 -9.87 15.37 -8.15
N ALA A 471 -11.06 14.98 -8.65
CA ALA A 471 -11.26 13.80 -9.48
C ALA A 471 -11.10 14.09 -10.98
N ALA A 472 -10.86 15.34 -11.41
CA ALA A 472 -10.88 15.73 -12.83
C ALA A 472 -9.89 14.91 -13.67
N LYS A 473 -8.64 14.76 -13.23
CA LYS A 473 -7.61 14.00 -13.96
C LYS A 473 -7.98 12.51 -14.11
N TYR A 474 -8.65 11.93 -13.11
CA TYR A 474 -9.06 10.53 -13.14
C TYR A 474 -10.26 10.29 -14.05
N ARG A 475 -11.19 11.28 -14.15
CA ARG A 475 -12.26 11.25 -15.17
C ARG A 475 -11.71 11.32 -16.57
N GLU A 476 -10.70 12.14 -16.81
CA GLU A 476 -10.02 12.23 -18.10
C GLU A 476 -9.35 10.90 -18.46
N ALA A 477 -8.60 10.31 -17.51
CA ALA A 477 -7.99 9.00 -17.69
C ALA A 477 -9.05 7.91 -17.98
N ALA A 478 -10.20 7.93 -17.28
CA ALA A 478 -11.30 7.00 -17.54
C ALA A 478 -11.88 7.15 -18.94
N ARG A 479 -12.04 8.38 -19.43
CA ARG A 479 -12.48 8.62 -20.82
C ARG A 479 -11.48 8.05 -21.83
N ALA A 480 -10.19 8.27 -21.61
CA ALA A 480 -9.12 7.72 -22.45
C ALA A 480 -9.11 6.18 -22.42
N LEU A 481 -9.26 5.57 -21.23
CA LEU A 481 -9.31 4.12 -21.05
C LEU A 481 -10.46 3.48 -21.85
N HIS A 482 -11.63 4.11 -21.89
CA HIS A 482 -12.80 3.59 -22.59
C HIS A 482 -12.88 4.01 -24.06
N ALA A 483 -12.08 4.98 -24.50
CA ALA A 483 -11.98 5.39 -25.92
C ALA A 483 -10.95 4.54 -26.68
N ALA A 484 -10.04 3.86 -26.00
CA ALA A 484 -9.08 2.95 -26.63
C ALA A 484 -9.79 1.76 -27.24
N PRO A 485 -9.47 1.34 -28.48
CA PRO A 485 -10.14 0.27 -29.23
C PRO A 485 -10.05 -1.12 -28.56
#